data_4789a3053026d6deef4f04e9a5f5ef55
#
_entry.id   4789a3053026d6deef4f04e9a5f5ef55
#
_cell.length_a   1.000
_cell.length_b   1.000
_cell.length_c   1.000
_cell.angle_alpha   90.00
_cell.angle_beta   90.00
_cell.angle_gamma   90.00
#
_symmetry.space_group_name_H-M   'P 1'
#
loop_
_entity.id
_entity.type
_entity.pdbx_description
1 polymer ?
#
loop_
_entity_poly.entity_id
_entity_poly.type
_entity_poly.pdbx_seq_one_letter_code
_entity_poly.pdbx_strand_id
1 'polypeptide(L)'
;LARNNNRFDYSTKAIMQNTNDLSSIFQHKMKKSKHGKEAYLLSEDIRKEAHELYAAMDSILVFLEKEAKISSHLSDTTQQNINLFYADLQEKLDMYYEKMMPIFKEKSDKDAIETVHFLERMKKSKTKILELTKNISITEHELVLRKLQADLATASFMYVDYLNENVPEELQYLFDKFEAAVVLDKKRVQQGEDLNAMIYLAASSSMAKYTVSVDGKELPLD
;
A
#
# COMPACT_ATOMS: atom_id res chain seq x y z
N LEU A 1 -4.00 31.96 -2.03
CA LEU A 1 -4.55 30.85 -1.21
C LEU A 1 -5.36 29.87 -2.07
N ALA A 2 -6.34 30.28 -2.87
CA ALA A 2 -7.12 29.40 -3.75
C ALA A 2 -6.24 28.52 -4.67
N ARG A 3 -5.13 29.05 -5.19
CA ARG A 3 -4.19 28.31 -6.04
C ARG A 3 -3.42 27.21 -5.29
N ASN A 4 -3.17 27.38 -4.00
CA ASN A 4 -2.51 26.38 -3.16
C ASN A 4 -3.48 25.28 -2.75
N ASN A 5 -4.73 25.60 -2.42
CA ASN A 5 -5.77 24.63 -2.10
C ASN A 5 -6.03 23.67 -3.27
N ASN A 6 -6.09 24.18 -4.51
CA ASN A 6 -6.24 23.35 -5.70
C ASN A 6 -5.04 22.40 -5.93
N ARG A 7 -3.81 22.82 -5.58
CA ARG A 7 -2.63 21.98 -5.67
C ARG A 7 -2.66 20.83 -4.67
N PHE A 8 -3.03 21.10 -3.42
CA PHE A 8 -3.16 20.05 -2.40
C PHE A 8 -4.23 19.04 -2.79
N ASP A 9 -5.41 19.50 -3.24
CA ASP A 9 -6.50 18.63 -3.66
C ASP A 9 -6.09 17.71 -4.81
N TYR A 10 -5.44 18.26 -5.84
CA TYR A 10 -4.96 17.46 -6.98
C TYR A 10 -3.91 16.43 -6.57
N SER A 11 -2.92 16.83 -5.78
CA SER A 11 -1.87 15.92 -5.30
C SER A 11 -2.44 14.82 -4.43
N THR A 12 -3.36 15.15 -3.53
CA THR A 12 -4.01 14.18 -2.64
C THR A 12 -4.83 13.15 -3.42
N LYS A 13 -5.62 13.61 -4.40
CA LYS A 13 -6.40 12.70 -5.26
C LYS A 13 -5.50 11.77 -6.08
N ALA A 14 -4.39 12.29 -6.61
CA ALA A 14 -3.42 11.47 -7.34
C ALA A 14 -2.77 10.40 -6.45
N ILE A 15 -2.40 10.75 -5.21
CA ILE A 15 -1.84 9.79 -4.24
C ILE A 15 -2.88 8.73 -3.88
N MET A 16 -4.12 9.11 -3.61
CA MET A 16 -5.19 8.17 -3.32
C MET A 16 -5.48 7.23 -4.51
N GLN A 17 -5.44 7.73 -5.74
CA GLN A 17 -5.58 6.90 -6.93
C GLN A 17 -4.44 5.89 -7.04
N ASN A 18 -3.19 6.32 -6.86
CA ASN A 18 -2.03 5.43 -6.85
C ASN A 18 -2.15 4.35 -5.75
N THR A 19 -2.66 4.70 -4.57
CA THR A 19 -2.91 3.75 -3.49
C THR A 19 -3.96 2.70 -3.89
N ASN A 20 -5.00 3.10 -4.61
CA ASN A 20 -6.01 2.19 -5.13
C ASN A 20 -5.45 1.25 -6.21
N ASP A 21 -4.61 1.77 -7.10
CA ASP A 21 -3.96 1.00 -8.16
C ASP A 21 -3.00 -0.05 -7.55
N LEU A 22 -2.21 0.34 -6.55
CA LEU A 22 -1.36 -0.59 -5.78
C LEU A 22 -2.19 -1.67 -5.08
N SER A 23 -3.32 -1.33 -4.50
CA SER A 23 -4.21 -2.31 -3.86
C SER A 23 -4.73 -3.33 -4.88
N SER A 24 -5.02 -2.92 -6.10
CA SER A 24 -5.45 -3.83 -7.18
C SER A 24 -4.34 -4.82 -7.57
N ILE A 25 -3.09 -4.35 -7.64
CA ILE A 25 -1.90 -5.20 -7.86
C ILE A 25 -1.73 -6.16 -6.67
N PHE A 26 -1.87 -5.66 -5.46
CA PHE A 26 -1.73 -6.44 -4.24
C PHE A 26 -2.81 -7.52 -4.12
N GLN A 27 -4.05 -7.24 -4.55
CA GLN A 27 -5.12 -8.23 -4.62
C GLN A 27 -4.76 -9.43 -5.50
N HIS A 28 -3.95 -9.21 -6.53
CA HIS A 28 -3.44 -10.31 -7.34
C HIS A 28 -2.42 -11.17 -6.59
N LYS A 29 -1.50 -10.54 -5.84
CA LYS A 29 -0.51 -11.24 -4.98
C LYS A 29 -1.18 -12.02 -3.85
N MET A 30 -2.27 -11.50 -3.27
CA MET A 30 -3.03 -12.14 -2.20
C MET A 30 -3.50 -13.56 -2.54
N LYS A 31 -3.89 -13.79 -3.81
CA LYS A 31 -4.41 -15.09 -4.24
C LYS A 31 -3.34 -16.18 -4.27
N LYS A 32 -2.07 -15.82 -4.16
CA LYS A 32 -0.93 -16.71 -4.37
C LYS A 32 -0.24 -17.15 -3.09
N SER A 33 -0.39 -16.43 -1.96
CA SER A 33 0.26 -16.80 -0.72
C SER A 33 -0.55 -16.44 0.53
N LYS A 34 -0.29 -17.18 1.64
CA LYS A 34 -0.92 -16.87 2.94
C LYS A 34 -0.45 -15.51 3.46
N HIS A 35 0.85 -15.21 3.36
CA HIS A 35 1.41 -13.93 3.78
C HIS A 35 0.89 -12.76 2.91
N GLY A 36 0.73 -12.98 1.61
CA GLY A 36 0.08 -12.01 0.72
C GLY A 36 -1.34 -11.70 1.14
N LYS A 37 -2.10 -12.70 1.59
CA LYS A 37 -3.46 -12.50 2.08
C LYS A 37 -3.50 -11.67 3.37
N GLU A 38 -2.64 -11.96 4.34
CA GLU A 38 -2.56 -11.22 5.61
C GLU A 38 -2.16 -9.76 5.35
N ALA A 39 -1.12 -9.52 4.57
CA ALA A 39 -0.66 -8.18 4.23
C ALA A 39 -1.71 -7.39 3.43
N TYR A 40 -2.43 -8.04 2.50
CA TYR A 40 -3.53 -7.41 1.78
C TYR A 40 -4.66 -6.97 2.73
N LEU A 41 -5.08 -7.83 3.67
CA LEU A 41 -6.13 -7.49 4.63
C LEU A 41 -5.72 -6.30 5.52
N LEU A 42 -4.46 -6.24 5.94
CA LEU A 42 -3.91 -5.10 6.68
C LEU A 42 -3.94 -3.83 5.83
N SER A 43 -3.58 -3.91 4.54
CA SER A 43 -3.61 -2.76 3.64
C SER A 43 -5.03 -2.23 3.42
N GLU A 44 -6.02 -3.11 3.27
CA GLU A 44 -7.42 -2.75 3.09
C GLU A 44 -8.00 -2.08 4.34
N ASP A 45 -7.63 -2.56 5.52
CA ASP A 45 -8.08 -2.02 6.79
C ASP A 45 -7.56 -0.58 6.99
N ILE A 46 -6.28 -0.35 6.74
CA ILE A 46 -5.66 0.99 6.78
C ILE A 46 -6.26 1.92 5.71
N ARG A 47 -6.49 1.42 4.50
CA ARG A 47 -7.12 2.21 3.43
C ARG A 47 -8.54 2.64 3.79
N LYS A 48 -9.32 1.74 4.37
CA LYS A 48 -10.70 2.03 4.80
C LYS A 48 -10.71 3.12 5.86
N GLU A 49 -9.88 3.00 6.89
CA GLU A 49 -9.77 4.03 7.93
C GLU A 49 -9.30 5.38 7.37
N ALA A 50 -8.29 5.36 6.48
CA ALA A 50 -7.85 6.58 5.80
C ALA A 50 -8.99 7.25 5.03
N HIS A 51 -9.80 6.47 4.33
CA HIS A 51 -10.94 6.99 3.57
C HIS A 51 -12.02 7.59 4.49
N GLU A 52 -12.31 6.96 5.61
CA GLU A 52 -13.26 7.48 6.61
C GLU A 52 -12.78 8.80 7.21
N LEU A 53 -11.49 8.88 7.57
CA LEU A 53 -10.88 10.12 8.06
C LEU A 53 -10.87 11.23 7.01
N TYR A 54 -10.57 10.87 5.76
CA TYR A 54 -10.61 11.82 4.64
C TYR A 54 -12.01 12.38 4.44
N ALA A 55 -13.04 11.53 4.43
CA ALA A 55 -14.43 11.93 4.27
C ALA A 55 -14.92 12.83 5.43
N ALA A 56 -14.47 12.55 6.65
CA ALA A 56 -14.77 13.41 7.80
C ALA A 56 -14.19 14.81 7.64
N MET A 57 -12.91 14.91 7.22
CA MET A 57 -12.27 16.21 6.92
C MET A 57 -12.94 16.94 5.76
N ASP A 58 -13.34 16.23 4.72
CA ASP A 58 -14.03 16.81 3.56
C ASP A 58 -15.40 17.36 3.94
N SER A 59 -16.12 16.70 4.81
CA SER A 59 -17.41 17.19 5.35
C SER A 59 -17.28 18.52 6.08
N ILE A 60 -16.20 18.72 6.84
CA ILE A 60 -15.92 20.01 7.49
C ILE A 60 -15.48 21.07 6.48
N LEU A 61 -14.69 20.69 5.46
CA LEU A 61 -14.34 21.62 4.38
C LEU A 61 -15.57 22.17 3.67
N VAL A 62 -16.53 21.30 3.33
CA VAL A 62 -17.81 21.71 2.72
C VAL A 62 -18.62 22.62 3.65
N PHE A 63 -18.59 22.34 4.96
CA PHE A 63 -19.23 23.20 5.95
C PHE A 63 -18.56 24.59 6.02
N LEU A 64 -17.23 24.64 6.10
CA LEU A 64 -16.46 25.89 6.12
C LEU A 64 -16.67 26.74 4.85
N GLU A 65 -16.74 26.12 3.69
CA GLU A 65 -17.04 26.78 2.41
C GLU A 65 -18.43 27.44 2.40
N LYS A 66 -19.41 26.85 3.09
CA LYS A 66 -20.75 27.44 3.26
C LYS A 66 -20.72 28.62 4.21
N GLU A 67 -20.06 28.47 5.36
CA GLU A 67 -19.90 29.55 6.35
C GLU A 67 -19.17 30.75 5.76
N ALA A 68 -18.12 30.52 4.96
CA ALA A 68 -17.36 31.57 4.28
C ALA A 68 -18.20 32.46 3.33
N LYS A 69 -19.30 31.92 2.78
CA LYS A 69 -20.24 32.69 1.95
C LYS A 69 -21.17 33.60 2.75
N ILE A 70 -21.34 33.30 4.04
CA ILE A 70 -22.25 34.03 4.94
C ILE A 70 -21.48 35.08 5.73
N SER A 71 -20.30 34.76 6.23
CA SER A 71 -19.48 35.63 7.06
C SER A 71 -17.98 35.33 6.86
N SER A 72 -17.17 36.36 7.03
CA SER A 72 -15.71 36.22 7.08
C SER A 72 -15.21 35.66 8.43
N HIS A 73 -16.05 35.60 9.43
CA HIS A 73 -15.72 35.14 10.77
C HIS A 73 -16.70 34.06 11.20
N LEU A 74 -16.19 33.05 11.88
CA LEU A 74 -17.00 32.01 12.50
C LEU A 74 -17.71 32.56 13.75
N SER A 75 -18.97 32.14 13.96
CA SER A 75 -19.63 32.40 15.23
C SER A 75 -18.97 31.60 16.35
N ASP A 76 -19.10 32.05 17.60
CA ASP A 76 -18.53 31.34 18.77
C ASP A 76 -19.03 29.88 18.85
N THR A 77 -20.29 29.64 18.54
CA THR A 77 -20.87 28.30 18.51
C THR A 77 -20.25 27.44 17.41
N THR A 78 -20.06 28.01 16.22
CA THR A 78 -19.42 27.32 15.10
C THR A 78 -17.95 26.98 15.42
N GLN A 79 -17.24 27.94 16.06
CA GLN A 79 -15.85 27.72 16.48
C GLN A 79 -15.74 26.60 17.53
N GLN A 80 -16.68 26.53 18.48
CA GLN A 80 -16.72 25.44 19.46
C GLN A 80 -16.93 24.09 18.78
N ASN A 81 -17.84 23.97 17.83
CA ASN A 81 -18.12 22.75 17.09
C ASN A 81 -16.88 22.30 16.27
N ILE A 82 -16.19 23.22 15.65
CA ILE A 82 -14.95 22.94 14.91
C ILE A 82 -13.85 22.46 15.87
N ASN A 83 -13.73 23.06 17.05
CA ASN A 83 -12.74 22.62 18.05
C ASN A 83 -13.03 21.20 18.55
N LEU A 84 -14.30 20.83 18.75
CA LEU A 84 -14.69 19.47 19.11
C LEU A 84 -14.37 18.47 17.99
N PHE A 85 -14.62 18.86 16.74
CA PHE A 85 -14.24 18.05 15.59
C PHE A 85 -12.72 17.82 15.52
N TYR A 86 -11.91 18.87 15.74
CA TYR A 86 -10.45 18.70 15.74
C TYR A 86 -9.96 17.79 16.88
N ALA A 87 -10.59 17.82 18.03
CA ALA A 87 -10.27 16.92 19.14
C ALA A 87 -10.56 15.46 18.78
N ASP A 88 -11.72 15.17 18.21
CA ASP A 88 -12.10 13.83 17.71
C ASP A 88 -11.18 13.37 16.56
N LEU A 89 -10.90 14.26 15.62
CA LEU A 89 -9.99 13.99 14.50
C LEU A 89 -8.58 13.68 15.01
N GLN A 90 -8.11 14.38 16.05
CA GLN A 90 -6.81 14.11 16.66
C GLN A 90 -6.73 12.70 17.22
N GLU A 91 -7.70 12.29 18.00
CA GLU A 91 -7.75 10.94 18.58
C GLU A 91 -7.73 9.87 17.49
N LYS A 92 -8.57 10.03 16.47
CA LYS A 92 -8.64 9.09 15.35
C LYS A 92 -7.35 9.02 14.54
N LEU A 93 -6.69 10.16 14.29
CA LEU A 93 -5.39 10.17 13.61
C LEU A 93 -4.28 9.52 14.46
N ASP A 94 -4.31 9.70 15.79
CA ASP A 94 -3.37 9.00 16.67
C ASP A 94 -3.55 7.50 16.60
N MET A 95 -4.78 7.00 16.70
CA MET A 95 -5.10 5.58 16.56
C MET A 95 -4.65 5.04 15.20
N TYR A 96 -4.91 5.78 14.12
CA TYR A 96 -4.51 5.41 12.77
C TYR A 96 -2.99 5.26 12.64
N TYR A 97 -2.19 6.23 13.12
CA TYR A 97 -0.75 6.14 13.07
C TYR A 97 -0.18 5.05 13.98
N GLU A 98 -0.75 4.86 15.17
CA GLU A 98 -0.34 3.80 16.09
C GLU A 98 -0.59 2.40 15.54
N LYS A 99 -1.64 2.23 14.73
CA LYS A 99 -1.95 0.98 14.06
C LYS A 99 -0.93 0.63 12.97
N MET A 100 -0.39 1.63 12.28
CA MET A 100 0.64 1.42 11.24
C MET A 100 2.04 1.15 11.82
N MET A 101 2.39 1.77 12.93
CA MET A 101 3.76 1.76 13.48
C MET A 101 4.36 0.37 13.76
N PRO A 102 3.62 -0.65 14.28
CA PRO A 102 4.21 -1.94 14.63
C PRO A 102 4.88 -2.66 13.45
N ILE A 103 4.34 -2.51 12.24
CA ILE A 103 4.88 -3.16 11.04
C ILE A 103 6.30 -2.69 10.71
N PHE A 104 6.62 -1.44 11.03
CA PHE A 104 7.91 -0.83 10.70
C PHE A 104 8.93 -0.90 11.84
N LYS A 105 8.49 -0.92 13.11
CA LYS A 105 9.38 -0.83 14.29
C LYS A 105 10.37 -1.99 14.40
N GLU A 106 10.00 -3.17 13.93
CA GLU A 106 10.84 -4.37 14.00
C GLU A 106 11.74 -4.54 12.78
N LYS A 107 11.68 -3.63 11.84
CA LYS A 107 12.43 -3.68 10.59
C LYS A 107 13.64 -2.74 10.64
N SER A 108 14.73 -3.22 10.07
CA SER A 108 15.99 -2.48 9.99
C SER A 108 16.33 -2.02 8.56
N ASP A 109 15.41 -2.25 7.61
CA ASP A 109 15.59 -1.76 6.25
C ASP A 109 15.38 -0.25 6.17
N LYS A 110 15.98 0.37 5.15
CA LYS A 110 15.98 1.82 4.98
C LYS A 110 14.58 2.39 4.82
N ASP A 111 13.72 1.71 4.07
CA ASP A 111 12.39 2.21 3.71
C ASP A 111 11.46 2.16 4.93
N ALA A 112 11.57 1.13 5.77
CA ALA A 112 10.88 1.07 7.06
C ALA A 112 11.31 2.22 7.97
N ILE A 113 12.62 2.48 8.08
CA ILE A 113 13.16 3.57 8.90
C ILE A 113 12.66 4.93 8.41
N GLU A 114 12.70 5.18 7.09
CA GLU A 114 12.19 6.43 6.50
C GLU A 114 10.68 6.59 6.75
N THR A 115 9.92 5.51 6.64
CA THR A 115 8.48 5.51 6.91
C THR A 115 8.18 5.82 8.39
N VAL A 116 8.90 5.21 9.33
CA VAL A 116 8.77 5.52 10.76
C VAL A 116 9.05 7.00 11.02
N HIS A 117 10.16 7.53 10.51
CA HIS A 117 10.48 8.96 10.65
C HIS A 117 9.44 9.87 10.02
N PHE A 118 8.84 9.46 8.90
CA PHE A 118 7.75 10.20 8.29
C PHE A 118 6.52 10.22 9.21
N LEU A 119 6.06 9.06 9.69
CA LEU A 119 4.89 8.93 10.59
C LEU A 119 5.09 9.70 11.91
N GLU A 120 6.28 9.66 12.50
CA GLU A 120 6.60 10.43 13.70
C GLU A 120 6.55 11.95 13.44
N ARG A 121 7.08 12.42 12.31
CA ARG A 121 6.98 13.84 11.92
C ARG A 121 5.53 14.25 11.73
N MET A 122 4.71 13.38 11.14
CA MET A 122 3.29 13.62 10.94
C MET A 122 2.57 13.75 12.29
N LYS A 123 2.81 12.82 13.21
CA LYS A 123 2.26 12.86 14.57
C LYS A 123 2.60 14.18 15.29
N LYS A 124 3.85 14.62 15.23
CA LYS A 124 4.31 15.89 15.82
C LYS A 124 3.71 17.12 15.12
N SER A 125 3.69 17.12 13.79
CA SER A 125 3.13 18.22 12.99
C SER A 125 1.65 18.41 13.25
N LYS A 126 0.90 17.30 13.32
CA LYS A 126 -0.53 17.27 13.62
C LYS A 126 -0.83 17.92 14.97
N THR A 127 -0.16 17.52 16.05
CA THR A 127 -0.38 18.08 17.39
C THR A 127 -0.20 19.60 17.37
N LYS A 128 0.89 20.08 16.76
CA LYS A 128 1.15 21.50 16.62
C LYS A 128 0.10 22.24 15.79
N ILE A 129 -0.37 21.63 14.71
CA ILE A 129 -1.41 22.22 13.84
C ILE A 129 -2.72 22.36 14.63
N LEU A 130 -3.12 21.33 15.36
CA LEU A 130 -4.37 21.34 16.11
C LEU A 130 -4.36 22.30 17.32
N GLU A 131 -3.20 22.54 17.91
CA GLU A 131 -3.04 23.61 18.91
C GLU A 131 -3.24 25.01 18.33
N LEU A 132 -2.86 25.23 17.09
CA LEU A 132 -2.96 26.53 16.43
C LEU A 132 -4.38 26.86 15.92
N THR A 133 -5.31 25.89 15.90
CA THR A 133 -6.65 26.08 15.30
C THR A 133 -7.64 26.86 16.17
N LYS A 134 -7.26 27.27 17.37
CA LYS A 134 -8.18 27.89 18.34
C LYS A 134 -8.71 29.28 17.98
N ASN A 135 -8.02 30.02 17.10
CA ASN A 135 -8.39 31.39 16.72
C ASN A 135 -7.94 31.74 15.30
N ILE A 136 -8.14 30.86 14.36
CA ILE A 136 -7.74 31.08 12.96
C ILE A 136 -8.95 31.37 12.07
N SER A 137 -8.68 31.99 10.94
CA SER A 137 -9.70 32.28 9.93
C SER A 137 -10.24 31.03 9.25
N ILE A 138 -11.40 31.12 8.62
CA ILE A 138 -11.97 30.01 7.83
C ILE A 138 -10.98 29.49 6.79
N THR A 139 -10.27 30.38 6.09
CA THR A 139 -9.28 30.01 5.08
C THR A 139 -8.08 29.25 5.66
N GLU A 140 -7.69 29.56 6.88
CA GLU A 140 -6.63 28.86 7.59
C GLU A 140 -7.09 27.48 8.03
N HIS A 141 -8.35 27.34 8.48
CA HIS A 141 -8.95 26.01 8.74
C HIS A 141 -8.96 25.13 7.49
N GLU A 142 -9.35 25.67 6.34
CA GLU A 142 -9.30 24.96 5.05
C GLU A 142 -7.87 24.47 4.75
N LEU A 143 -6.88 25.34 4.90
CA LEU A 143 -5.47 24.98 4.65
C LEU A 143 -4.99 23.86 5.57
N VAL A 144 -5.34 23.94 6.86
CA VAL A 144 -4.99 22.91 7.85
C VAL A 144 -5.59 21.56 7.47
N LEU A 145 -6.88 21.53 7.15
CA LEU A 145 -7.57 20.29 6.78
C LEU A 145 -7.02 19.69 5.47
N ARG A 146 -6.77 20.52 4.44
CA ARG A 146 -6.15 20.06 3.19
C ARG A 146 -4.76 19.49 3.41
N LYS A 147 -3.98 20.11 4.30
CA LYS A 147 -2.67 19.55 4.68
C LYS A 147 -2.81 18.21 5.36
N LEU A 148 -3.71 18.07 6.34
CA LEU A 148 -3.95 16.80 7.03
C LEU A 148 -4.43 15.70 6.08
N GLN A 149 -5.28 16.04 5.11
CA GLN A 149 -5.71 15.11 4.05
C GLN A 149 -4.52 14.63 3.20
N ALA A 150 -3.64 15.54 2.78
CA ALA A 150 -2.46 15.19 2.00
C ALA A 150 -1.49 14.30 2.81
N ASP A 151 -1.31 14.63 4.07
CA ASP A 151 -0.48 13.87 4.99
C ASP A 151 -1.05 12.44 5.18
N LEU A 152 -2.34 12.32 5.42
CA LEU A 152 -3.04 11.04 5.57
C LEU A 152 -2.92 10.17 4.31
N ALA A 153 -3.13 10.75 3.13
CA ALA A 153 -3.01 10.06 1.85
C ALA A 153 -1.57 9.53 1.65
N THR A 154 -0.57 10.36 1.97
CA THR A 154 0.84 9.97 1.87
C THR A 154 1.18 8.83 2.83
N ALA A 155 0.73 8.91 4.09
CA ALA A 155 0.95 7.85 5.07
C ALA A 155 0.31 6.52 4.63
N SER A 156 -0.92 6.57 4.13
CA SER A 156 -1.63 5.40 3.60
C SER A 156 -0.89 4.79 2.41
N PHE A 157 -0.43 5.61 1.47
CA PHE A 157 0.35 5.17 0.32
C PHE A 157 1.64 4.46 0.74
N MET A 158 2.45 5.09 1.58
CA MET A 158 3.71 4.51 2.05
C MET A 158 3.51 3.18 2.77
N TYR A 159 2.43 3.04 3.54
CA TYR A 159 2.11 1.79 4.22
C TYR A 159 1.74 0.67 3.24
N VAL A 160 0.85 0.96 2.29
CA VAL A 160 0.40 -0.02 1.29
C VAL A 160 1.56 -0.42 0.37
N ASP A 161 2.38 0.54 -0.03
CA ASP A 161 3.56 0.33 -0.87
C ASP A 161 4.58 -0.57 -0.17
N TYR A 162 4.91 -0.25 1.08
CA TYR A 162 5.79 -1.08 1.90
C TYR A 162 5.28 -2.51 2.05
N LEU A 163 3.99 -2.69 2.34
CA LEU A 163 3.40 -4.03 2.43
C LEU A 163 3.49 -4.78 1.10
N ASN A 164 3.23 -4.08 -0.02
CA ASN A 164 3.26 -4.67 -1.35
C ASN A 164 4.68 -5.11 -1.75
N GLU A 165 5.70 -4.32 -1.42
CA GLU A 165 7.11 -4.62 -1.71
C GLU A 165 7.65 -5.78 -0.84
N ASN A 166 7.18 -5.85 0.41
CA ASN A 166 7.64 -6.86 1.38
C ASN A 166 6.82 -8.14 1.39
N VAL A 167 5.78 -8.26 0.56
CA VAL A 167 5.19 -9.57 0.25
C VAL A 167 6.12 -10.27 -0.73
N PRO A 168 6.74 -11.40 -0.34
CA PRO A 168 7.54 -12.17 -1.28
C PRO A 168 6.68 -12.46 -2.51
N GLU A 169 7.16 -12.10 -3.70
CA GLU A 169 6.69 -12.77 -4.88
C GLU A 169 7.11 -14.22 -4.71
N GLU A 170 6.22 -15.02 -4.14
CA GLU A 170 6.36 -16.44 -4.28
C GLU A 170 6.36 -16.66 -5.79
N LEU A 171 7.54 -16.82 -6.33
CA LEU A 171 7.74 -17.44 -7.63
C LEU A 171 7.14 -18.83 -7.49
N GLN A 172 5.81 -18.89 -7.66
CA GLN A 172 5.10 -20.14 -7.77
C GLN A 172 5.41 -20.75 -9.13
N TYR A 173 6.66 -21.11 -9.32
CA TYR A 173 6.91 -22.36 -9.99
C TYR A 173 6.53 -23.45 -8.98
N LEU A 174 5.23 -23.69 -8.82
CA LEU A 174 4.72 -24.88 -8.17
C LEU A 174 5.13 -26.04 -9.07
N PHE A 175 6.33 -26.52 -8.82
CA PHE A 175 6.72 -27.82 -9.31
C PHE A 175 5.87 -28.82 -8.51
N ASP A 176 4.85 -29.34 -9.13
CA ASP A 176 3.96 -30.34 -8.54
C ASP A 176 4.35 -31.76 -8.96
N LYS A 177 5.31 -31.89 -9.86
CA LYS A 177 5.87 -33.15 -10.30
C LYS A 177 7.38 -33.15 -10.20
N PHE A 178 7.92 -34.19 -9.61
CA PHE A 178 9.36 -34.43 -9.51
C PHE A 178 9.63 -35.83 -10.06
N GLU A 179 10.51 -35.90 -11.07
CA GLU A 179 10.86 -37.16 -11.72
C GLU A 179 12.38 -37.27 -11.84
N ALA A 180 12.89 -38.49 -11.72
CA ALA A 180 14.29 -38.76 -12.02
C ALA A 180 14.43 -38.98 -13.53
N ALA A 181 15.10 -38.05 -14.22
CA ALA A 181 15.45 -38.21 -15.61
C ALA A 181 16.86 -38.80 -15.73
N VAL A 182 16.98 -39.86 -16.50
CA VAL A 182 18.26 -40.53 -16.74
C VAL A 182 18.68 -40.32 -18.19
N VAL A 183 19.84 -39.70 -18.40
CA VAL A 183 20.44 -39.54 -19.72
C VAL A 183 21.66 -40.44 -19.82
N LEU A 184 21.62 -41.34 -20.77
CA LEU A 184 22.70 -42.28 -21.04
C LEU A 184 23.61 -41.73 -22.15
N ASP A 185 24.91 -41.89 -22.01
CA ASP A 185 25.89 -41.51 -23.02
C ASP A 185 25.84 -42.40 -24.29
N LYS A 186 25.32 -43.64 -24.12
CA LYS A 186 25.15 -44.60 -25.21
C LYS A 186 23.77 -45.25 -25.15
N LYS A 187 23.14 -45.43 -26.32
CA LYS A 187 21.86 -46.16 -26.43
C LYS A 187 22.02 -47.68 -26.50
N ARG A 188 23.22 -48.17 -26.80
CA ARG A 188 23.55 -49.62 -26.89
C ARG A 188 24.96 -49.81 -26.33
N VAL A 189 25.13 -50.83 -25.53
CA VAL A 189 26.39 -51.23 -24.88
C VAL A 189 26.64 -52.69 -25.17
N GLN A 190 27.88 -53.04 -25.46
CA GLN A 190 28.29 -54.45 -25.55
C GLN A 190 28.65 -54.98 -24.17
N GLN A 191 28.61 -56.29 -24.01
CA GLN A 191 28.97 -56.89 -22.75
C GLN A 191 30.41 -56.61 -22.36
N GLY A 192 30.64 -55.96 -21.23
CA GLY A 192 31.93 -55.52 -20.73
C GLY A 192 32.31 -54.06 -21.03
N GLU A 193 31.46 -53.32 -21.72
CA GLU A 193 31.65 -51.86 -21.90
C GLU A 193 31.06 -51.07 -20.73
N ASP A 194 31.71 -49.98 -20.37
CA ASP A 194 31.21 -49.05 -19.39
C ASP A 194 30.07 -48.18 -19.96
N LEU A 195 28.99 -48.00 -19.18
CA LEU A 195 27.89 -47.12 -19.47
C LEU A 195 27.88 -45.97 -18.45
N ASN A 196 28.00 -44.78 -18.93
CA ASN A 196 27.85 -43.57 -18.11
C ASN A 196 26.41 -43.07 -18.16
N ALA A 197 25.85 -42.81 -17.00
CA ALA A 197 24.52 -42.24 -16.84
C ALA A 197 24.60 -40.98 -16.04
N MET A 198 23.95 -39.90 -16.53
CA MET A 198 23.68 -38.70 -15.77
C MET A 198 22.26 -38.77 -15.27
N ILE A 199 22.08 -38.57 -13.99
CA ILE A 199 20.76 -38.57 -13.33
C ILE A 199 20.45 -37.14 -12.90
N TYR A 200 19.33 -36.61 -13.36
CA TYR A 200 18.84 -35.30 -13.02
C TYR A 200 17.53 -35.43 -12.23
N LEU A 201 17.32 -34.55 -11.26
CA LEU A 201 16.01 -34.32 -10.73
C LEU A 201 15.30 -33.32 -11.67
N ALA A 202 14.35 -33.82 -12.45
CA ALA A 202 13.48 -32.97 -13.27
C ALA A 202 12.27 -32.53 -12.43
N ALA A 203 11.99 -31.24 -12.42
CA ALA A 203 10.83 -30.67 -11.78
C ALA A 203 9.95 -30.04 -12.85
N SER A 204 8.66 -30.35 -12.85
CA SER A 204 7.69 -29.79 -13.79
C SER A 204 6.44 -29.30 -13.09
N SER A 205 5.72 -28.36 -13.70
CA SER A 205 4.46 -27.86 -13.21
C SER A 205 3.33 -28.27 -14.14
N SER A 206 2.29 -28.91 -13.60
CA SER A 206 1.10 -29.28 -14.37
C SER A 206 0.28 -28.04 -14.84
N MET A 207 0.55 -26.87 -14.23
CA MET A 207 -0.13 -25.62 -14.57
C MET A 207 0.64 -24.79 -15.61
N ALA A 208 1.90 -25.12 -15.89
CA ALA A 208 2.69 -24.42 -16.89
C ALA A 208 2.36 -24.95 -18.30
N LYS A 209 2.00 -24.05 -19.19
CA LYS A 209 1.88 -24.36 -20.62
C LYS A 209 3.23 -24.17 -21.26
N TYR A 210 3.82 -25.24 -21.78
CA TYR A 210 5.09 -25.20 -22.48
C TYR A 210 4.85 -25.32 -23.97
N THR A 211 5.63 -24.59 -24.74
CA THR A 211 5.79 -24.81 -26.18
C THR A 211 7.21 -25.25 -26.42
N VAL A 212 7.38 -26.42 -27.01
CA VAL A 212 8.70 -26.90 -27.39
C VAL A 212 8.84 -26.76 -28.90
N SER A 213 9.89 -26.10 -29.35
CA SER A 213 10.19 -25.98 -30.76
C SER A 213 11.58 -26.57 -31.05
N VAL A 214 11.69 -27.30 -32.17
CA VAL A 214 12.98 -27.79 -32.72
C VAL A 214 13.08 -27.27 -34.13
N ASP A 215 14.17 -26.59 -34.45
CA ASP A 215 14.40 -25.94 -35.74
C ASP A 215 13.29 -25.04 -36.22
N GLY A 216 12.67 -24.31 -35.22
CA GLY A 216 11.56 -23.35 -35.48
C GLY A 216 10.18 -24.00 -35.73
N LYS A 217 10.04 -25.32 -35.53
CA LYS A 217 8.76 -26.03 -35.59
C LYS A 217 8.33 -26.42 -34.20
N GLU A 218 7.08 -26.08 -33.85
CA GLU A 218 6.47 -26.51 -32.59
C GLU A 218 6.25 -28.02 -32.61
N LEU A 219 6.62 -28.68 -31.52
CA LEU A 219 6.35 -30.09 -31.30
C LEU A 219 5.08 -30.25 -30.48
N PRO A 220 4.17 -31.19 -30.84
CA PRO A 220 3.05 -31.53 -29.98
C PRO A 220 3.60 -32.12 -28.68
N LEU A 221 3.04 -31.66 -27.56
CA LEU A 221 3.26 -32.24 -26.23
C LEU A 221 2.14 -33.24 -25.98
N ASP A 222 2.49 -34.52 -25.82
CA ASP A 222 1.55 -35.58 -25.42
C ASP A 222 1.15 -35.47 -23.93
#